data_2b8457ac86f8a6317ee62f384e90c987
#
_entry.id   2b8457ac86f8a6317ee62f384e90c987
#
_cell.length_a   1.000
_cell.length_b   1.000
_cell.length_c   1.000
_cell.angle_alpha   90.00
_cell.angle_beta   90.00
_cell.angle_gamma   90.00
#
_symmetry.space_group_name_H-M   'P 1'
#
loop_
_entity.id
_entity.type
_entity.pdbx_description
1 polymer ?
#
loop_
_entity_poly.entity_id
_entity_poly.type
_entity_poly.pdbx_seq_one_letter_code
_entity_poly.pdbx_strand_id
1 'polypeptide(L)'
;MWYKAADENHQRWIDAQGFEPKPGRAITLPDRDGNLTGAVAIISNKPIWDAASIANNLPVQTWQINKDSANDAFDDSFLLGWALAHYRYTTYRDKPAPARASLMLPDGTVSARILGLASGTYLGRDMINMPPNKMNPAGLEDTARTLAKTYKAKITVMTRYVNMRISNPAVRNKTI
;
A
#
# COMPACT_ATOMS: atom_id res chain seq x y z
N MET A 1 -11.35 -24.65 -12.55
CA MET A 1 -10.82 -24.42 -11.18
C MET A 1 -9.39 -24.94 -11.17
N TRP A 2 -8.38 -24.09 -10.91
CA TRP A 2 -6.93 -24.40 -11.01
C TRP A 2 -6.53 -25.69 -10.25
N TYR A 3 -7.06 -25.92 -9.03
CA TYR A 3 -6.74 -27.08 -8.19
C TYR A 3 -6.88 -28.43 -8.93
N LYS A 4 -7.93 -28.61 -9.74
CA LYS A 4 -8.16 -29.86 -10.50
C LYS A 4 -7.16 -30.05 -11.65
N ALA A 5 -6.52 -28.99 -12.10
CA ALA A 5 -5.51 -29.03 -13.17
C ALA A 5 -4.07 -29.03 -12.60
N ALA A 6 -3.93 -28.90 -11.29
CA ALA A 6 -2.63 -28.89 -10.65
C ALA A 6 -2.01 -30.30 -10.62
N ASP A 7 -0.67 -30.36 -10.57
CA ASP A 7 0.10 -31.59 -10.35
C ASP A 7 -0.36 -32.28 -9.06
N GLU A 8 -0.38 -33.62 -9.04
CA GLU A 8 -0.78 -34.43 -7.89
C GLU A 8 0.03 -34.09 -6.62
N ASN A 9 1.31 -33.76 -6.74
CA ASN A 9 2.12 -33.39 -5.58
C ASN A 9 1.62 -32.10 -4.96
N HIS A 10 1.27 -31.10 -5.79
CA HIS A 10 0.70 -29.85 -5.31
C HIS A 10 -0.68 -30.04 -4.68
N GLN A 11 -1.53 -30.93 -5.25
CA GLN A 11 -2.82 -31.25 -4.66
C GLN A 11 -2.65 -31.89 -3.28
N ARG A 12 -1.79 -32.91 -3.16
CA ARG A 12 -1.47 -33.57 -1.87
C ARG A 12 -0.91 -32.59 -0.84
N TRP A 13 -0.03 -31.67 -1.29
CA TRP A 13 0.52 -30.65 -0.41
C TRP A 13 -0.56 -29.71 0.13
N ILE A 14 -1.42 -29.19 -0.74
CA ILE A 14 -2.52 -28.31 -0.39
C ILE A 14 -3.47 -28.97 0.61
N ASP A 15 -3.81 -30.23 0.37
CA ASP A 15 -4.68 -31.02 1.25
C ASP A 15 -4.02 -31.29 2.61
N ALA A 16 -2.74 -31.67 2.61
CA ALA A 16 -1.97 -31.89 3.83
C ALA A 16 -1.83 -30.64 4.70
N GLN A 17 -1.77 -29.44 4.09
CA GLN A 17 -1.75 -28.17 4.80
C GLN A 17 -3.14 -27.72 5.28
N GLY A 18 -4.20 -28.42 4.93
CA GLY A 18 -5.58 -28.02 5.27
C GLY A 18 -5.92 -26.63 4.73
N PHE A 19 -5.40 -26.29 3.53
CA PHE A 19 -5.58 -24.96 2.97
C PHE A 19 -7.04 -24.71 2.59
N GLU A 20 -7.65 -23.75 3.28
CA GLU A 20 -8.97 -23.25 2.93
C GLU A 20 -8.86 -22.13 1.90
N PRO A 21 -9.45 -22.29 0.70
CA PRO A 21 -9.39 -21.29 -0.37
C PRO A 21 -10.32 -20.11 -0.09
N LYS A 22 -9.87 -19.19 0.76
CA LYS A 22 -10.57 -17.92 1.07
C LYS A 22 -9.89 -16.74 0.37
N PRO A 23 -10.65 -15.71 -0.05
CA PRO A 23 -10.08 -14.50 -0.63
C PRO A 23 -8.94 -13.89 0.20
N GLY A 24 -7.89 -13.42 -0.47
CA GLY A 24 -6.72 -12.85 0.20
C GLY A 24 -5.77 -13.87 0.84
N ARG A 25 -6.05 -15.17 0.73
CA ARG A 25 -5.12 -16.22 1.18
C ARG A 25 -4.26 -16.71 0.02
N ALA A 26 -3.03 -17.09 0.36
CA ALA A 26 -2.11 -17.74 -0.55
C ALA A 26 -1.47 -18.94 0.14
N ILE A 27 -1.10 -19.94 -0.64
CA ILE A 27 -0.32 -21.09 -0.21
C ILE A 27 0.90 -21.22 -1.14
N THR A 28 2.05 -21.44 -0.54
CA THR A 28 3.30 -21.71 -1.28
C THR A 28 3.31 -23.16 -1.78
N LEU A 29 3.91 -23.35 -2.94
CA LEU A 29 4.03 -24.64 -3.60
C LEU A 29 5.50 -25.08 -3.64
N PRO A 30 5.87 -26.19 -3.01
CA PRO A 30 7.19 -26.78 -3.10
C PRO A 30 7.34 -27.67 -4.35
N ASP A 31 8.58 -27.88 -4.78
CA ASP A 31 8.93 -28.99 -5.67
C ASP A 31 9.03 -30.31 -4.87
N ARG A 32 9.49 -31.37 -5.54
CA ARG A 32 9.68 -32.69 -4.93
C ARG A 32 10.79 -32.71 -3.89
N ASP A 33 11.72 -31.78 -3.96
CA ASP A 33 12.87 -31.64 -3.07
C ASP A 33 12.57 -30.68 -1.90
N GLY A 34 11.36 -30.08 -1.88
CA GLY A 34 10.92 -29.14 -0.86
C GLY A 34 11.31 -27.69 -1.14
N ASN A 35 11.91 -27.37 -2.29
CA ASN A 35 12.22 -25.99 -2.64
C ASN A 35 10.96 -25.25 -3.09
N LEU A 36 10.89 -23.97 -2.76
CA LEU A 36 9.79 -23.11 -3.14
C LEU A 36 9.81 -22.82 -4.66
N THR A 37 8.78 -23.26 -5.37
CA THR A 37 8.63 -23.05 -6.83
C THR A 37 7.61 -22.01 -7.20
N GLY A 38 6.62 -21.77 -6.33
CA GLY A 38 5.55 -20.83 -6.62
C GLY A 38 4.58 -20.66 -5.46
N ALA A 39 3.47 -20.01 -5.75
CA ALA A 39 2.36 -19.89 -4.83
C ALA A 39 1.03 -19.82 -5.60
N VAL A 40 -0.02 -20.26 -4.97
CA VAL A 40 -1.40 -20.07 -5.43
C VAL A 40 -2.10 -19.11 -4.49
N ALA A 41 -2.73 -18.11 -5.06
CA ALA A 41 -3.48 -17.09 -4.32
C ALA A 41 -4.96 -17.10 -4.74
N ILE A 42 -5.83 -16.86 -3.78
CA ILE A 42 -7.27 -16.76 -4.00
C ILE A 42 -7.64 -15.28 -4.03
N ILE A 43 -8.23 -14.85 -5.15
CA ILE A 43 -8.63 -13.47 -5.39
C ILE A 43 -10.15 -13.42 -5.57
N SER A 44 -10.80 -12.46 -4.91
CA SER A 44 -12.21 -12.17 -5.03
C SER A 44 -12.48 -11.02 -6.03
N ASN A 45 -13.70 -10.53 -6.02
CA ASN A 45 -14.07 -9.29 -6.74
C ASN A 45 -13.57 -7.99 -6.06
N LYS A 46 -12.74 -8.11 -5.02
CA LYS A 46 -12.11 -6.98 -4.31
C LYS A 46 -10.59 -7.12 -4.31
N PRO A 47 -9.94 -7.17 -5.48
CA PRO A 47 -8.54 -7.56 -5.63
C PRO A 47 -7.57 -6.66 -4.87
N ILE A 48 -7.90 -5.39 -4.65
CA ILE A 48 -7.06 -4.44 -3.90
C ILE A 48 -6.82 -4.89 -2.45
N TRP A 49 -7.83 -5.45 -1.80
CA TRP A 49 -7.72 -5.94 -0.42
C TRP A 49 -7.04 -7.30 -0.35
N ASP A 50 -7.38 -8.17 -1.31
CA ASP A 50 -6.80 -9.51 -1.40
C ASP A 50 -5.29 -9.43 -1.66
N ALA A 51 -4.86 -8.55 -2.58
CA ALA A 51 -3.45 -8.32 -2.87
C ALA A 51 -2.67 -7.84 -1.64
N ALA A 52 -3.25 -6.93 -0.86
CA ALA A 52 -2.62 -6.46 0.37
C ALA A 52 -2.44 -7.58 1.40
N SER A 53 -3.42 -8.48 1.52
CA SER A 53 -3.32 -9.65 2.40
C SER A 53 -2.27 -10.65 1.90
N ILE A 54 -2.28 -10.97 0.60
CA ILE A 54 -1.33 -11.89 -0.04
C ILE A 54 0.11 -11.38 0.12
N ALA A 55 0.37 -10.10 -0.15
CA ALA A 55 1.69 -9.48 -0.02
C ALA A 55 2.25 -9.56 1.42
N ASN A 56 1.37 -9.58 2.43
CA ASN A 56 1.76 -9.69 3.82
C ASN A 56 2.08 -11.12 4.27
N ASN A 57 1.55 -12.11 3.58
CA ASN A 57 1.60 -13.52 4.01
C ASN A 57 2.56 -14.37 3.17
N LEU A 58 2.98 -13.90 2.00
CA LEU A 58 3.98 -14.60 1.19
C LEU A 58 5.40 -14.41 1.74
N PRO A 59 6.29 -15.40 1.55
CA PRO A 59 7.70 -15.28 1.87
C PRO A 59 8.37 -14.07 1.22
N VAL A 60 9.37 -13.52 1.92
CA VAL A 60 10.14 -12.35 1.48
C VAL A 60 11.03 -12.73 0.31
N GLN A 61 10.52 -12.52 -0.88
CA GLN A 61 11.24 -12.66 -2.17
C GLN A 61 10.52 -11.87 -3.25
N THR A 62 11.08 -11.85 -4.45
CA THR A 62 10.42 -11.25 -5.63
C THR A 62 9.53 -12.28 -6.29
N TRP A 63 8.26 -11.94 -6.41
CA TRP A 63 7.22 -12.74 -7.05
C TRP A 63 6.90 -12.20 -8.42
N GLN A 64 6.50 -13.08 -9.32
CA GLN A 64 6.00 -12.74 -10.64
C GLN A 64 4.64 -13.39 -10.85
N ILE A 65 3.70 -12.66 -11.46
CA ILE A 65 2.39 -13.21 -11.83
C ILE A 65 2.59 -14.12 -13.04
N ASN A 66 2.16 -15.37 -12.92
CA ASN A 66 2.12 -16.28 -14.08
C ASN A 66 0.97 -15.88 -15.01
N LYS A 67 1.29 -15.42 -16.19
CA LYS A 67 0.32 -14.92 -17.18
C LYS A 67 -0.62 -16.02 -17.69
N ASP A 68 -0.18 -17.26 -17.73
CA ASP A 68 -1.01 -18.40 -18.20
C ASP A 68 -2.12 -18.75 -17.23
N SER A 69 -1.92 -18.39 -15.94
CA SER A 69 -2.90 -18.58 -14.87
C SER A 69 -3.62 -17.29 -14.51
N ALA A 70 -3.22 -16.16 -15.09
CA ALA A 70 -3.76 -14.85 -14.81
C ALA A 70 -5.07 -14.65 -15.57
N ASN A 71 -6.18 -14.83 -14.86
CA ASN A 71 -7.45 -14.26 -15.27
C ASN A 71 -7.38 -12.72 -15.08
N ASP A 72 -8.40 -12.00 -15.54
CA ASP A 72 -8.57 -10.54 -15.36
C ASP A 72 -8.51 -10.07 -13.89
N ALA A 73 -8.35 -10.99 -12.94
CA ALA A 73 -8.24 -10.73 -11.50
C ALA A 73 -6.94 -10.00 -11.09
N PHE A 74 -5.89 -10.07 -11.91
CA PHE A 74 -4.63 -9.35 -11.69
C PHE A 74 -4.63 -7.98 -12.40
N ASP A 75 -5.71 -7.26 -12.21
CA ASP A 75 -5.90 -5.92 -12.75
C ASP A 75 -5.06 -4.87 -12.00
N ASP A 76 -5.19 -3.64 -12.43
CA ASP A 76 -4.55 -2.49 -11.78
C ASP A 76 -4.89 -2.34 -10.30
N SER A 77 -6.08 -2.79 -9.89
CA SER A 77 -6.51 -2.73 -8.49
C SER A 77 -5.71 -3.71 -7.64
N PHE A 78 -5.43 -4.91 -8.17
CA PHE A 78 -4.55 -5.87 -7.51
C PHE A 78 -3.11 -5.32 -7.37
N LEU A 79 -2.55 -4.79 -8.45
CA LEU A 79 -1.20 -4.22 -8.45
C LEU A 79 -1.10 -3.04 -7.47
N LEU A 80 -2.11 -2.17 -7.45
CA LEU A 80 -2.19 -1.07 -6.49
C LEU A 80 -2.29 -1.58 -5.04
N GLY A 81 -3.15 -2.57 -4.79
CA GLY A 81 -3.30 -3.18 -3.47
C GLY A 81 -1.99 -3.76 -2.93
N TRP A 82 -1.24 -4.45 -3.80
CA TRP A 82 0.10 -4.94 -3.47
C TRP A 82 1.06 -3.81 -3.12
N ALA A 83 1.14 -2.78 -3.96
CA ALA A 83 1.96 -1.61 -3.69
C ALA A 83 1.57 -0.95 -2.35
N LEU A 84 0.27 -0.72 -2.11
CA LEU A 84 -0.22 -0.10 -0.88
C LEU A 84 0.07 -0.91 0.39
N ALA A 85 0.23 -2.23 0.28
CA ALA A 85 0.65 -3.09 1.39
C ALA A 85 2.06 -2.77 1.89
N HIS A 86 2.90 -2.19 1.05
CA HIS A 86 4.28 -1.83 1.40
C HIS A 86 4.40 -0.52 2.20
N TYR A 87 3.32 0.26 2.28
CA TYR A 87 3.35 1.49 3.06
C TYR A 87 3.75 1.25 4.51
N ARG A 88 4.69 2.04 4.99
CA ARG A 88 5.13 2.09 6.39
C ARG A 88 5.49 3.52 6.75
N TYR A 89 4.88 4.01 7.82
CA TYR A 89 5.30 5.26 8.41
C TYR A 89 6.46 4.99 9.38
N THR A 90 7.67 5.39 9.00
CA THR A 90 8.91 5.07 9.73
C THR A 90 9.57 6.29 10.34
N THR A 91 9.03 7.48 10.15
CA THR A 91 9.66 8.77 10.54
C THR A 91 10.10 8.82 12.00
N TYR A 92 9.42 8.10 12.88
CA TYR A 92 9.73 8.07 14.32
C TYR A 92 10.05 6.67 14.82
N ARG A 93 10.56 5.81 13.95
CA ARG A 93 10.97 4.46 14.32
C ARG A 93 12.48 4.32 14.20
N ASP A 94 13.12 3.80 15.25
CA ASP A 94 14.55 3.54 15.26
C ASP A 94 14.95 2.32 14.42
N LYS A 95 14.02 1.41 14.20
CA LYS A 95 14.27 0.17 13.43
C LYS A 95 13.63 0.24 12.06
N PRO A 96 14.33 -0.25 11.01
CA PRO A 96 13.74 -0.36 9.68
C PRO A 96 12.50 -1.26 9.71
N ALA A 97 11.56 -0.99 8.81
CA ALA A 97 10.40 -1.86 8.66
C ALA A 97 10.84 -3.25 8.16
N PRO A 98 10.22 -4.34 8.61
CA PRO A 98 10.51 -5.68 8.12
C PRO A 98 10.26 -5.75 6.60
N ALA A 99 11.14 -6.48 5.91
CA ALA A 99 10.98 -6.76 4.49
C ALA A 99 9.66 -7.50 4.21
N ARG A 100 9.16 -7.39 2.99
CA ARG A 100 7.95 -8.05 2.50
C ARG A 100 8.15 -8.64 1.12
N ALA A 101 7.24 -9.51 0.74
CA ALA A 101 7.19 -10.06 -0.59
C ALA A 101 7.06 -8.95 -1.63
N SER A 102 8.00 -8.85 -2.56
CA SER A 102 7.97 -7.90 -3.68
C SER A 102 7.25 -8.51 -4.87
N LEU A 103 6.61 -7.69 -5.69
CA LEU A 103 5.99 -8.13 -6.94
C LEU A 103 6.66 -7.44 -8.11
N MET A 104 7.04 -8.23 -9.11
CA MET A 104 7.50 -7.70 -10.38
C MET A 104 6.31 -7.11 -11.14
N LEU A 105 6.35 -5.81 -11.39
CA LEU A 105 5.31 -5.13 -12.15
C LEU A 105 5.55 -5.31 -13.66
N PRO A 106 4.48 -5.28 -14.47
CA PRO A 106 4.61 -5.20 -15.92
C PRO A 106 5.36 -3.92 -16.33
N ASP A 107 6.09 -3.97 -17.42
CA ASP A 107 6.78 -2.79 -17.96
C ASP A 107 5.80 -1.74 -18.52
N GLY A 108 6.25 -0.47 -18.54
CA GLY A 108 5.59 0.61 -19.26
C GLY A 108 4.60 1.45 -18.44
N THR A 109 3.55 1.94 -19.12
CA THR A 109 2.60 2.94 -18.59
C THR A 109 1.79 2.45 -17.39
N VAL A 110 1.46 1.16 -17.35
CA VAL A 110 0.73 0.56 -16.23
C VAL A 110 1.53 0.69 -14.95
N SER A 111 2.81 0.30 -14.97
CA SER A 111 3.70 0.41 -13.82
C SER A 111 3.87 1.85 -13.35
N ALA A 112 4.08 2.78 -14.27
CA ALA A 112 4.21 4.21 -13.95
C ALA A 112 2.94 4.74 -13.28
N ARG A 113 1.75 4.36 -13.77
CA ARG A 113 0.48 4.76 -13.20
C ARG A 113 0.27 4.20 -11.80
N ILE A 114 0.51 2.91 -11.59
CA ILE A 114 0.36 2.26 -10.28
C ILE A 114 1.32 2.85 -9.25
N LEU A 115 2.59 3.04 -9.62
CA LEU A 115 3.58 3.65 -8.73
C LEU A 115 3.23 5.10 -8.40
N GLY A 116 2.69 5.86 -9.36
CA GLY A 116 2.20 7.23 -9.14
C GLY A 116 1.04 7.26 -8.13
N LEU A 117 0.04 6.39 -8.29
CA LEU A 117 -1.10 6.28 -7.38
C LEU A 117 -0.66 5.84 -5.97
N ALA A 118 0.23 4.86 -5.88
CA ALA A 118 0.78 4.40 -4.60
C ALA A 118 1.57 5.51 -3.90
N SER A 119 2.44 6.22 -4.62
CA SER A 119 3.23 7.33 -4.08
C SER A 119 2.36 8.49 -3.60
N GLY A 120 1.32 8.85 -4.34
CA GLY A 120 0.36 9.87 -3.92
C GLY A 120 -0.39 9.46 -2.66
N THR A 121 -0.79 8.19 -2.57
CA THR A 121 -1.45 7.64 -1.37
C THR A 121 -0.49 7.61 -0.17
N TYR A 122 0.78 7.27 -0.37
CA TYR A 122 1.80 7.29 0.68
C TYR A 122 2.00 8.70 1.22
N LEU A 123 2.13 9.68 0.33
CA LEU A 123 2.23 11.09 0.73
C LEU A 123 1.04 11.52 1.59
N GLY A 124 -0.19 11.20 1.16
CA GLY A 124 -1.38 11.49 1.94
C GLY A 124 -1.38 10.83 3.33
N ARG A 125 -0.97 9.57 3.40
CA ARG A 125 -0.85 8.83 4.67
C ARG A 125 0.25 9.39 5.56
N ASP A 126 1.38 9.79 5.00
CA ASP A 126 2.47 10.43 5.75
C ASP A 126 2.00 11.75 6.38
N MET A 127 1.27 12.57 5.63
CA MET A 127 0.70 13.82 6.13
C MET A 127 -0.29 13.58 7.27
N ILE A 128 -1.14 12.54 7.19
CA ILE A 128 -2.10 12.17 8.24
C ILE A 128 -1.39 11.64 9.48
N ASN A 129 -0.33 10.86 9.30
CA ASN A 129 0.42 10.24 10.40
C ASN A 129 1.40 11.21 11.07
N MET A 130 1.66 12.36 10.47
CA MET A 130 2.58 13.36 10.99
C MET A 130 1.94 14.11 12.18
N PRO A 131 2.67 14.33 13.29
CA PRO A 131 2.15 15.08 14.44
C PRO A 131 1.75 16.52 14.07
N PRO A 132 0.76 17.11 14.77
CA PRO A 132 0.23 18.45 14.47
C PRO A 132 1.28 19.58 14.51
N ASN A 133 2.32 19.43 15.31
CA ASN A 133 3.42 20.41 15.39
C ASN A 133 4.30 20.42 14.12
N LYS A 134 4.23 19.36 13.31
CA LYS A 134 4.91 19.26 12.01
C LYS A 134 3.94 19.47 10.85
N MET A 135 2.76 18.86 10.89
CA MET A 135 1.70 19.02 9.89
C MET A 135 0.71 20.13 10.32
N ASN A 136 1.23 21.31 10.57
CA ASN A 136 0.48 22.55 10.71
C ASN A 136 0.25 23.20 9.32
N PRO A 137 -0.44 24.34 9.20
CA PRO A 137 -0.67 25.00 7.91
C PRO A 137 0.60 25.27 7.10
N ALA A 138 1.71 25.61 7.76
CA ALA A 138 3.00 25.83 7.08
C ALA A 138 3.58 24.50 6.56
N GLY A 139 3.52 23.41 7.34
CA GLY A 139 3.97 22.09 6.89
C GLY A 139 3.15 21.57 5.71
N LEU A 140 1.84 21.85 5.68
CA LEU A 140 0.99 21.53 4.53
C LEU A 140 1.40 22.36 3.29
N GLU A 141 1.68 23.65 3.47
CA GLU A 141 2.17 24.52 2.39
C GLU A 141 3.51 24.01 1.84
N ASP A 142 4.47 23.69 2.69
CA ASP A 142 5.78 23.17 2.29
C ASP A 142 5.66 21.88 1.50
N THR A 143 4.77 20.99 1.93
CA THR A 143 4.49 19.73 1.22
C THR A 143 3.91 20.01 -0.17
N ALA A 144 2.94 20.92 -0.26
CA ALA A 144 2.32 21.30 -1.54
C ALA A 144 3.33 21.98 -2.49
N ARG A 145 4.20 22.85 -1.99
CA ARG A 145 5.27 23.48 -2.77
C ARG A 145 6.28 22.46 -3.27
N THR A 146 6.67 21.51 -2.44
CA THR A 146 7.58 20.42 -2.82
C THR A 146 6.98 19.58 -3.94
N LEU A 147 5.70 19.20 -3.81
CA LEU A 147 4.98 18.46 -4.83
C LEU A 147 4.90 19.25 -6.15
N ALA A 148 4.53 20.52 -6.08
CA ALA A 148 4.46 21.39 -7.25
C ALA A 148 5.83 21.51 -7.96
N LYS A 149 6.92 21.62 -7.22
CA LYS A 149 8.28 21.63 -7.78
C LYS A 149 8.62 20.32 -8.48
N THR A 150 8.31 19.19 -7.85
CA THR A 150 8.57 17.84 -8.39
C THR A 150 7.86 17.62 -9.72
N TYR A 151 6.60 18.05 -9.82
CA TYR A 151 5.78 17.87 -11.02
C TYR A 151 5.72 19.10 -11.93
N LYS A 152 6.57 20.11 -11.69
CA LYS A 152 6.63 21.37 -12.46
C LYS A 152 5.25 22.04 -12.57
N ALA A 153 4.44 21.93 -11.51
CA ALA A 153 3.10 22.51 -11.46
C ALA A 153 3.14 23.94 -10.92
N LYS A 154 2.23 24.79 -11.41
CA LYS A 154 2.03 26.13 -10.85
C LYS A 154 1.22 26.03 -9.57
N ILE A 155 1.70 26.65 -8.50
CA ILE A 155 1.02 26.70 -7.21
C ILE A 155 0.81 28.14 -6.76
N THR A 156 -0.36 28.45 -6.25
CA THR A 156 -0.68 29.70 -5.55
C THR A 156 -1.19 29.36 -4.16
N VAL A 157 -0.55 29.91 -3.14
CA VAL A 157 -0.93 29.67 -1.75
C VAL A 157 -1.50 30.95 -1.16
N MET A 158 -2.66 30.84 -0.55
CA MET A 158 -3.31 31.94 0.19
C MET A 158 -3.44 31.51 1.65
N THR A 159 -2.64 32.10 2.53
CA THR A 159 -2.70 31.85 3.97
C THR A 159 -3.39 33.05 4.62
N ARG A 160 -4.56 32.83 5.19
CA ARG A 160 -5.29 33.87 5.93
C ARG A 160 -5.02 33.68 7.43
N TYR A 161 -4.19 34.51 8.00
CA TYR A 161 -4.11 34.65 9.45
C TYR A 161 -5.31 35.45 9.92
N VAL A 162 -6.33 34.80 10.45
CA VAL A 162 -7.37 35.47 11.22
C VAL A 162 -6.79 35.69 12.62
N ASN A 163 -6.21 36.86 12.87
CA ASN A 163 -6.01 37.34 14.24
C ASN A 163 -7.40 37.64 14.82
N MET A 164 -8.04 36.59 15.34
CA MET A 164 -9.21 36.76 16.16
C MET A 164 -8.75 37.31 17.53
N ARG A 165 -8.55 38.64 17.60
CA ARG A 165 -8.62 39.32 18.87
C ARG A 165 -10.09 39.27 19.28
N ILE A 166 -10.47 38.30 20.07
CA ILE A 166 -11.73 38.32 20.80
C ILE A 166 -11.53 39.38 21.89
N SER A 167 -11.73 40.64 21.55
CA SER A 167 -11.91 41.68 22.54
C SER A 167 -13.33 41.54 23.07
N ASN A 168 -13.49 40.76 24.16
CA ASN A 168 -14.73 40.77 24.91
C ASN A 168 -14.71 42.03 25.79
N PRO A 169 -15.48 43.08 25.47
CA PRO A 169 -15.49 44.31 26.28
C PRO A 169 -15.97 44.06 27.73
N ALA A 170 -16.70 42.98 27.99
CA ALA A 170 -17.16 42.59 29.31
C ALA A 170 -16.05 42.07 30.27
N VAL A 171 -14.87 41.67 29.70
CA VAL A 171 -13.75 41.18 30.53
C VAL A 171 -12.81 42.32 30.98
N ARG A 172 -12.94 43.51 30.40
CA ARG A 172 -12.08 44.67 30.75
C ARG A 172 -12.39 45.29 32.08
N ASN A 173 -13.49 44.96 32.76
CA ASN A 173 -13.94 45.61 34.00
C ASN A 173 -13.87 44.71 35.25
N LYS A 174 -13.04 43.68 35.23
CA LYS A 174 -12.73 42.94 36.49
C LYS A 174 -11.23 42.96 36.73
N THR A 175 -10.71 44.14 37.06
CA THR A 175 -9.48 44.25 37.85
C THR A 175 -9.91 44.34 39.30
N ILE A 176 -9.61 43.30 40.04
CA ILE A 176 -9.60 43.32 41.51
C ILE A 176 -8.19 43.65 41.92
#